data_555b2c6985bb5304f245bb1875001d85
#
_entry.id   555b2c6985bb5304f245bb1875001d85
#
_cell.length_a   1.000
_cell.length_b   1.000
_cell.length_c   1.000
_cell.angle_alpha   90.00
_cell.angle_beta   90.00
_cell.angle_gamma   90.00
#
_symmetry.space_group_name_H-M   'P 1'
#
loop_
_entity.id
_entity.type
_entity.pdbx_description
1 polymer ?
#
loop_
_entity_poly.entity_id
_entity_poly.type
_entity_poly.pdbx_seq_one_letter_code
_entity_poly.pdbx_strand_id
1 'polypeptide(L)'
;MGVLFDGIKKLPAEHVGMEKELLLQWMAESQMLEKANVRLNDTAIQVSEWFRKKGFRTCILKGQGNALMYPNPYSRTPGDIDIWVEGGDKRVISFVRSISPHEKACYHHIEFPSYKGMEVEVHYRPSFLLCFWHNRKLQKYYERVKEEQFSHQVMLGEQGEIAIPTVEFNLIFQLTHIFSHLRKRGLGRKWNSLWKGRRRD
;
A
#
# COMPACT_ATOMS: atom_id res chain seq x y z
N MET A 1 12.59 -2.44 12.42
CA MET A 1 12.93 -2.12 13.82
C MET A 1 11.72 -2.33 14.73
N GLY A 2 10.56 -1.70 14.54
CA GLY A 2 9.40 -1.78 15.42
C GLY A 2 8.96 -3.19 15.80
N VAL A 3 8.77 -4.08 14.82
CA VAL A 3 8.35 -5.48 15.08
C VAL A 3 9.38 -6.25 15.93
N LEU A 4 10.68 -6.01 15.72
CA LEU A 4 11.73 -6.64 16.53
C LEU A 4 11.69 -6.14 17.97
N PHE A 5 11.49 -4.85 18.16
CA PHE A 5 11.34 -4.28 19.48
C PHE A 5 10.11 -4.78 20.23
N ASP A 6 8.98 -4.96 19.52
CA ASP A 6 7.79 -5.60 20.08
C ASP A 6 8.05 -7.04 20.53
N GLY A 7 8.90 -7.77 19.81
CA GLY A 7 9.37 -9.08 20.21
C GLY A 7 10.20 -9.03 21.50
N ILE A 8 11.15 -8.09 21.59
CA ILE A 8 12.01 -7.91 22.77
C ILE A 8 11.20 -7.57 24.01
N LYS A 9 10.19 -6.67 23.91
CA LYS A 9 9.28 -6.34 25.01
C LYS A 9 8.57 -7.54 25.65
N LYS A 10 8.47 -8.66 24.94
CA LYS A 10 7.84 -9.90 25.41
C LYS A 10 8.81 -10.86 26.11
N LEU A 11 10.10 -10.59 26.04
CA LEU A 11 11.11 -11.42 26.71
C LEU A 11 11.25 -11.02 28.18
N PRO A 12 11.50 -11.98 29.08
CA PRO A 12 11.92 -11.66 30.45
C PRO A 12 13.20 -10.83 30.45
N ALA A 13 13.33 -9.90 31.39
CA ALA A 13 14.44 -8.93 31.44
C ALA A 13 15.82 -9.61 31.47
N GLU A 14 15.94 -10.77 32.14
CA GLU A 14 17.16 -11.57 32.23
C GLU A 14 17.58 -12.20 30.88
N HIS A 15 16.67 -12.30 29.92
CA HIS A 15 16.97 -12.80 28.58
C HIS A 15 17.26 -11.69 27.55
N VAL A 16 17.11 -10.42 27.94
CA VAL A 16 17.44 -9.29 27.08
C VAL A 16 18.93 -8.93 27.27
N GLY A 17 19.80 -9.69 26.59
CA GLY A 17 21.25 -9.48 26.61
C GLY A 17 21.71 -8.29 25.75
N MET A 18 20.97 -7.17 25.74
CA MET A 18 21.28 -5.96 24.97
C MET A 18 21.92 -4.91 25.86
N GLU A 19 22.86 -4.14 25.28
CA GLU A 19 23.38 -2.93 25.90
C GLU A 19 22.26 -1.90 26.14
N LYS A 20 22.29 -1.25 27.29
CA LYS A 20 21.25 -0.29 27.69
C LYS A 20 21.05 0.84 26.67
N GLU A 21 22.14 1.35 26.10
CA GLU A 21 22.09 2.41 25.10
C GLU A 21 21.35 1.95 23.82
N LEU A 22 21.66 0.76 23.34
CA LEU A 22 20.99 0.17 22.17
C LEU A 22 19.51 -0.08 22.43
N LEU A 23 19.14 -0.55 23.62
CA LEU A 23 17.77 -0.73 24.03
C LEU A 23 16.99 0.60 24.05
N LEU A 24 17.59 1.65 24.59
CA LEU A 24 16.98 3.00 24.60
C LEU A 24 16.83 3.57 23.19
N GLN A 25 17.81 3.36 22.32
CA GLN A 25 17.71 3.75 20.91
C GLN A 25 16.53 3.04 20.23
N TRP A 26 16.41 1.74 20.36
CA TRP A 26 15.33 0.99 19.75
C TRP A 26 13.95 1.37 20.31
N MET A 27 13.87 1.69 21.59
CA MET A 27 12.66 2.22 22.21
C MET A 27 12.26 3.56 21.59
N ALA A 28 13.21 4.48 21.44
CA ALA A 28 12.97 5.78 20.81
C ALA A 28 12.53 5.63 19.35
N GLU A 29 13.21 4.80 18.57
CA GLU A 29 12.85 4.52 17.17
C GLU A 29 11.44 3.89 17.06
N SER A 30 11.09 2.95 17.95
CA SER A 30 9.75 2.36 17.99
C SER A 30 8.67 3.40 18.26
N GLN A 31 8.90 4.32 19.21
CA GLN A 31 7.96 5.41 19.49
C GLN A 31 7.83 6.39 18.32
N MET A 32 8.91 6.65 17.59
CA MET A 32 8.89 7.49 16.38
C MET A 32 8.06 6.82 15.28
N LEU A 33 8.21 5.50 15.09
CA LEU A 33 7.41 4.73 14.14
C LEU A 33 5.92 4.76 14.50
N GLU A 34 5.56 4.55 15.76
CA GLU A 34 4.18 4.63 16.23
C GLU A 34 3.55 5.99 15.93
N LYS A 35 4.24 7.08 16.31
CA LYS A 35 3.79 8.46 16.01
C LYS A 35 3.65 8.74 14.52
N ALA A 36 4.56 8.20 13.71
CA ALA A 36 4.50 8.35 12.26
C ALA A 36 3.31 7.58 11.66
N ASN A 37 3.01 6.36 12.15
CA ASN A 37 1.84 5.59 11.72
C ASN A 37 0.52 6.23 12.15
N VAL A 38 0.43 6.81 13.35
CA VAL A 38 -0.76 7.57 13.77
C VAL A 38 -1.03 8.73 12.79
N ARG A 39 0.01 9.52 12.47
CA ARG A 39 -0.13 10.62 11.50
C ARG A 39 -0.49 10.13 10.09
N LEU A 40 0.06 8.98 9.68
CA LEU A 40 -0.25 8.39 8.38
C LEU A 40 -1.69 7.90 8.32
N ASN A 41 -2.23 7.32 9.41
CA ASN A 41 -3.64 6.94 9.53
C ASN A 41 -4.55 8.17 9.38
N ASP A 42 -4.28 9.24 10.16
CA ASP A 42 -5.04 10.49 10.07
C ASP A 42 -5.02 11.06 8.64
N THR A 43 -3.87 11.01 7.99
CA THR A 43 -3.73 11.52 6.63
C THR A 43 -4.48 10.65 5.62
N ALA A 44 -4.44 9.33 5.75
CA ALA A 44 -5.18 8.41 4.88
C ALA A 44 -6.70 8.62 5.00
N ILE A 45 -7.21 8.83 6.22
CA ILE A 45 -8.61 9.15 6.46
C ILE A 45 -8.98 10.48 5.80
N GLN A 46 -8.19 11.54 6.06
CA GLN A 46 -8.47 12.87 5.54
C GLN A 46 -8.41 12.96 4.03
N VAL A 47 -7.45 12.29 3.38
CA VAL A 47 -7.36 12.27 1.92
C VAL A 47 -8.52 11.47 1.31
N SER A 48 -8.93 10.37 1.93
CA SER A 48 -10.10 9.59 1.51
C SER A 48 -11.38 10.41 1.61
N GLU A 49 -11.58 11.13 2.72
CA GLU A 49 -12.71 12.05 2.89
C GLU A 49 -12.69 13.21 1.90
N TRP A 50 -11.50 13.74 1.63
CA TRP A 50 -11.34 14.81 0.65
C TRP A 50 -11.78 14.36 -0.75
N PHE A 51 -11.36 13.17 -1.20
CA PHE A 51 -11.84 12.58 -2.46
C PHE A 51 -13.34 12.33 -2.44
N ARG A 52 -13.89 11.83 -1.34
CA ARG A 52 -15.33 11.59 -1.16
C ARG A 52 -16.15 12.89 -1.33
N LYS A 53 -15.69 14.00 -0.74
CA LYS A 53 -16.30 15.33 -0.91
C LYS A 53 -16.25 15.82 -2.36
N LYS A 54 -15.34 15.30 -3.18
CA LYS A 54 -15.23 15.58 -4.62
C LYS A 54 -16.01 14.58 -5.50
N GLY A 55 -16.78 13.67 -4.88
CA GLY A 55 -17.62 12.72 -5.58
C GLY A 55 -16.88 11.47 -6.07
N PHE A 56 -15.77 11.10 -5.42
CA PHE A 56 -15.03 9.87 -5.70
C PHE A 56 -15.07 8.92 -4.51
N ARG A 57 -15.33 7.66 -4.76
CA ARG A 57 -15.06 6.59 -3.78
C ARG A 57 -13.58 6.22 -3.83
N THR A 58 -13.04 5.79 -2.71
CA THR A 58 -11.61 5.46 -2.57
C THR A 58 -11.40 4.20 -1.78
N CYS A 59 -10.27 3.53 -2.01
CA CYS A 59 -9.82 2.36 -1.27
C CYS A 59 -8.30 2.46 -1.08
N ILE A 60 -7.80 2.32 0.14
CA ILE A 60 -6.35 2.36 0.44
C ILE A 60 -5.75 0.99 0.15
N LEU A 61 -4.88 0.90 -0.86
CA LEU A 61 -4.43 -0.38 -1.43
C LEU A 61 -3.35 -1.11 -0.63
N LYS A 62 -2.48 -0.40 0.02
CA LYS A 62 -1.31 -0.91 0.76
C LYS A 62 -1.24 -0.25 2.14
N GLY A 63 -0.05 -0.15 2.66
CA GLY A 63 0.24 0.69 3.81
C GLY A 63 -0.61 0.33 5.00
N GLN A 64 -1.59 1.17 5.28
CA GLN A 64 -2.39 1.10 6.51
C GLN A 64 -3.32 -0.11 6.55
N GLY A 65 -3.88 -0.53 5.41
CA GLY A 65 -4.66 -1.78 5.34
C GLY A 65 -3.82 -3.02 5.70
N ASN A 66 -2.60 -3.09 5.17
CA ASN A 66 -1.68 -4.19 5.49
C ASN A 66 -1.16 -4.13 6.93
N ALA A 67 -1.05 -2.93 7.51
CA ALA A 67 -0.63 -2.77 8.90
C ALA A 67 -1.57 -3.48 9.89
N LEU A 68 -2.85 -3.58 9.58
CA LEU A 68 -3.84 -4.29 10.41
C LEU A 68 -3.56 -5.80 10.55
N MET A 69 -2.72 -6.38 9.68
CA MET A 69 -2.28 -7.78 9.79
C MET A 69 -1.12 -7.98 10.78
N TYR A 70 -0.52 -6.90 11.27
CA TYR A 70 0.56 -6.97 12.27
C TYR A 70 -0.04 -7.10 13.68
N PRO A 71 0.63 -7.81 14.60
CA PRO A 71 0.22 -7.85 16.01
C PRO A 71 0.13 -6.47 16.65
N ASN A 72 0.99 -5.54 16.24
CA ASN A 72 0.88 -4.11 16.52
C ASN A 72 0.94 -3.35 15.19
N PRO A 73 -0.19 -2.81 14.70
CA PRO A 73 -0.26 -2.08 13.42
C PRO A 73 0.70 -0.89 13.33
N TYR A 74 1.03 -0.29 14.46
CA TYR A 74 1.89 0.89 14.53
C TYR A 74 3.39 0.57 14.44
N SER A 75 3.78 -0.70 14.53
CA SER A 75 5.19 -1.13 14.45
C SER A 75 5.71 -1.32 13.03
N ARG A 76 4.84 -1.18 12.02
CA ARG A 76 5.23 -1.22 10.61
C ARG A 76 5.98 0.06 10.24
N THR A 77 7.03 -0.08 9.40
CA THR A 77 7.68 1.11 8.81
C THR A 77 6.67 1.82 7.90
N PRO A 78 6.35 3.10 8.15
CA PRO A 78 5.44 3.88 7.32
C PRO A 78 6.04 4.12 5.92
N GLY A 79 5.19 4.39 4.94
CA GLY A 79 5.56 4.71 3.56
C GLY A 79 4.56 5.71 2.98
N ASP A 80 4.38 5.66 1.67
CA ASP A 80 3.42 6.41 0.89
C ASP A 80 1.96 5.95 1.12
N ILE A 81 1.03 6.76 0.67
CA ILE A 81 -0.40 6.44 0.63
C ILE A 81 -0.78 6.09 -0.79
N ASP A 82 -0.99 4.80 -1.06
CA ASP A 82 -1.57 4.33 -2.33
C ASP A 82 -3.09 4.35 -2.22
N ILE A 83 -3.73 5.27 -2.90
CA ILE A 83 -5.19 5.42 -2.86
C ILE A 83 -5.81 5.08 -4.23
N TRP A 84 -6.60 4.01 -4.29
CA TRP A 84 -7.38 3.68 -5.47
C TRP A 84 -8.64 4.54 -5.51
N VAL A 85 -8.75 5.33 -6.58
CA VAL A 85 -9.85 6.28 -6.79
C VAL A 85 -10.74 5.75 -7.91
N GLU A 86 -12.04 5.65 -7.64
CA GLU A 86 -13.02 5.20 -8.63
C GLU A 86 -13.21 6.23 -9.75
N GLY A 87 -13.42 5.75 -10.97
CA GLY A 87 -13.77 6.60 -12.11
C GLY A 87 -12.94 6.36 -13.38
N GLY A 88 -11.95 5.45 -13.29
CA GLY A 88 -11.06 5.12 -14.41
C GLY A 88 -10.04 6.20 -14.73
N ASP A 89 -9.15 5.91 -15.67
CA ASP A 89 -7.99 6.75 -15.98
C ASP A 89 -8.37 8.18 -16.42
N LYS A 90 -9.24 8.33 -17.39
CA LYS A 90 -9.59 9.65 -17.95
C LYS A 90 -10.14 10.60 -16.89
N ARG A 91 -11.12 10.15 -16.10
CA ARG A 91 -11.78 10.99 -15.09
C ARG A 91 -10.82 11.33 -13.96
N VAL A 92 -10.07 10.35 -13.45
CA VAL A 92 -9.14 10.55 -12.33
C VAL A 92 -7.95 11.42 -12.74
N ILE A 93 -7.32 11.16 -13.91
CA ILE A 93 -6.21 11.97 -14.41
C ILE A 93 -6.66 13.42 -14.66
N SER A 94 -7.83 13.62 -15.30
CA SER A 94 -8.36 14.97 -15.54
C SER A 94 -8.61 15.71 -14.24
N PHE A 95 -9.15 15.02 -13.24
CA PHE A 95 -9.40 15.60 -11.92
C PHE A 95 -8.10 15.99 -11.22
N VAL A 96 -7.11 15.11 -11.15
CA VAL A 96 -5.82 15.41 -10.51
C VAL A 96 -5.12 16.57 -11.23
N ARG A 97 -5.11 16.58 -12.57
CA ARG A 97 -4.51 17.65 -13.36
C ARG A 97 -5.26 19.00 -13.25
N SER A 98 -6.52 19.01 -12.88
CA SER A 98 -7.22 20.27 -12.58
C SER A 98 -6.72 20.94 -11.29
N ILE A 99 -6.03 20.17 -10.43
CA ILE A 99 -5.45 20.65 -9.16
C ILE A 99 -3.95 20.89 -9.35
N SER A 100 -3.27 19.96 -9.98
CA SER A 100 -1.82 20.01 -10.25
C SER A 100 -1.55 19.58 -11.71
N PRO A 101 -1.44 20.55 -12.64
CA PRO A 101 -1.38 20.30 -14.07
C PRO A 101 -0.14 19.50 -14.52
N HIS A 102 0.94 19.53 -13.75
CA HIS A 102 2.25 18.96 -14.13
C HIS A 102 2.49 17.56 -13.61
N GLU A 103 1.51 16.96 -12.89
CA GLU A 103 1.70 15.62 -12.33
C GLU A 103 1.82 14.54 -13.40
N LYS A 104 2.76 13.64 -13.17
CA LYS A 104 3.07 12.57 -14.11
C LYS A 104 2.13 11.42 -13.92
N ALA A 105 1.46 11.04 -15.00
CA ALA A 105 0.64 9.83 -15.03
C ALA A 105 1.41 8.68 -15.67
N CYS A 106 1.32 7.49 -15.10
CA CYS A 106 1.78 6.25 -15.69
C CYS A 106 0.59 5.33 -16.04
N TYR A 107 0.79 4.06 -16.31
CA TYR A 107 -0.30 3.15 -16.72
C TYR A 107 -1.37 2.93 -15.62
N HIS A 108 -1.02 3.00 -14.35
CA HIS A 108 -1.91 2.60 -13.25
C HIS A 108 -2.16 3.70 -12.21
N HIS A 109 -1.27 4.68 -12.08
CA HIS A 109 -1.43 5.79 -11.14
C HIS A 109 -1.01 7.14 -11.75
N ILE A 110 -1.36 8.21 -11.06
CA ILE A 110 -0.84 9.55 -11.23
C ILE A 110 -0.29 10.03 -9.89
N GLU A 111 0.86 10.70 -9.93
CA GLU A 111 1.40 11.39 -8.76
C GLU A 111 0.40 12.44 -8.28
N PHE A 112 0.36 12.68 -6.98
CA PHE A 112 -0.52 13.67 -6.37
C PHE A 112 0.33 14.60 -5.51
N PRO A 113 0.00 15.89 -5.43
CA PRO A 113 0.70 16.80 -4.52
C PRO A 113 0.73 16.24 -3.11
N SER A 114 1.86 16.37 -2.43
CA SER A 114 1.98 15.87 -1.07
C SER A 114 0.85 16.42 -0.19
N TYR A 115 0.16 15.52 0.49
CA TYR A 115 -0.93 15.89 1.40
C TYR A 115 -0.39 15.91 2.83
N LYS A 116 -0.32 17.11 3.45
CA LYS A 116 0.25 17.29 4.80
C LYS A 116 1.66 16.71 4.97
N GLY A 117 2.47 16.80 3.91
CA GLY A 117 3.86 16.31 3.91
C GLY A 117 3.99 14.80 3.68
N MET A 118 2.89 14.08 3.38
CA MET A 118 2.91 12.67 3.00
C MET A 118 2.77 12.52 1.49
N GLU A 119 3.53 11.60 0.91
CA GLU A 119 3.42 11.23 -0.50
C GLU A 119 2.13 10.46 -0.73
N VAL A 120 1.40 10.82 -1.79
CA VAL A 120 0.13 10.18 -2.17
C VAL A 120 0.21 9.77 -3.63
N GLU A 121 0.02 8.49 -3.92
CA GLU A 121 -0.14 7.97 -5.27
C GLU A 121 -1.63 7.67 -5.54
N VAL A 122 -2.18 8.36 -6.53
CA VAL A 122 -3.60 8.20 -6.92
C VAL A 122 -3.71 7.13 -8.00
N HIS A 123 -4.14 5.94 -7.61
CA HIS A 123 -4.35 4.82 -8.51
C HIS A 123 -5.73 4.87 -9.17
N TYR A 124 -5.79 4.73 -10.48
CA TYR A 124 -7.02 4.47 -11.24
C TYR A 124 -7.10 3.03 -11.75
N ARG A 125 -6.01 2.28 -11.58
CA ARG A 125 -5.94 0.80 -11.64
C ARG A 125 -5.10 0.33 -10.47
N PRO A 126 -5.53 -0.66 -9.70
CA PRO A 126 -4.76 -1.13 -8.54
C PRO A 126 -3.34 -1.55 -8.89
N SER A 127 -3.19 -2.40 -9.90
CA SER A 127 -1.89 -2.83 -10.44
C SER A 127 -2.01 -3.27 -11.90
N PHE A 128 -0.91 -3.77 -12.48
CA PHE A 128 -0.91 -4.27 -13.85
C PHE A 128 0.11 -5.39 -14.06
N LEU A 129 -0.08 -6.12 -15.17
CA LEU A 129 0.85 -7.13 -15.66
C LEU A 129 1.37 -6.73 -17.04
N LEU A 130 2.64 -7.05 -17.33
CA LEU A 130 3.28 -6.67 -18.60
C LEU A 130 2.81 -7.51 -19.80
N CYS A 131 2.31 -8.73 -19.57
CA CYS A 131 1.70 -9.53 -20.61
C CYS A 131 0.29 -9.01 -20.91
N PHE A 132 0.03 -8.58 -22.13
CA PHE A 132 -1.25 -8.00 -22.55
C PHE A 132 -2.46 -8.87 -22.18
N TRP A 133 -2.41 -10.17 -22.48
CA TRP A 133 -3.54 -11.07 -22.23
C TRP A 133 -3.79 -11.29 -20.72
N HIS A 134 -2.73 -11.45 -19.94
CA HIS A 134 -2.84 -11.59 -18.49
C HIS A 134 -3.31 -10.28 -17.85
N ASN A 135 -2.79 -9.15 -18.31
CA ASN A 135 -3.22 -7.85 -17.83
C ASN A 135 -4.70 -7.60 -18.12
N ARG A 136 -5.19 -7.94 -19.32
CA ARG A 136 -6.60 -7.81 -19.67
C ARG A 136 -7.50 -8.63 -18.72
N LYS A 137 -7.08 -9.87 -18.37
CA LYS A 137 -7.78 -10.71 -17.38
C LYS A 137 -7.77 -10.08 -16.00
N LEU A 138 -6.63 -9.55 -15.58
CA LEU A 138 -6.46 -8.87 -14.28
C LEU A 138 -7.35 -7.63 -14.18
N GLN A 139 -7.35 -6.76 -15.19
CA GLN A 139 -8.20 -5.57 -15.20
C GLN A 139 -9.70 -5.93 -15.17
N LYS A 140 -10.13 -6.98 -15.89
CA LYS A 140 -11.51 -7.49 -15.81
C LYS A 140 -11.85 -8.02 -14.42
N TYR A 141 -10.90 -8.66 -13.75
CA TYR A 141 -11.07 -9.10 -12.37
C TYR A 141 -11.28 -7.90 -11.45
N TYR A 142 -10.40 -6.90 -11.51
CA TYR A 142 -10.52 -5.69 -10.69
C TYR A 142 -11.87 -4.98 -10.91
N GLU A 143 -12.29 -4.84 -12.15
CA GLU A 143 -13.56 -4.21 -12.47
C GLU A 143 -14.77 -4.98 -11.90
N ARG A 144 -14.72 -6.31 -11.92
CA ARG A 144 -15.78 -7.17 -11.38
C ARG A 144 -15.94 -7.07 -9.87
N VAL A 145 -14.82 -6.92 -9.13
CA VAL A 145 -14.82 -6.97 -7.66
C VAL A 145 -14.69 -5.59 -7.01
N LYS A 146 -14.63 -4.52 -7.78
CA LYS A 146 -14.36 -3.16 -7.27
C LYS A 146 -15.38 -2.67 -6.25
N GLU A 147 -16.67 -2.98 -6.45
CA GLU A 147 -17.75 -2.53 -5.56
C GLU A 147 -17.54 -3.01 -4.12
N GLU A 148 -17.15 -4.26 -3.98
CA GLU A 148 -16.83 -4.85 -2.69
C GLU A 148 -15.64 -4.12 -2.03
N GLN A 149 -14.60 -3.80 -2.80
CA GLN A 149 -13.41 -3.14 -2.27
C GLN A 149 -13.69 -1.71 -1.79
N PHE A 150 -14.50 -0.95 -2.53
CA PHE A 150 -14.88 0.41 -2.14
C PHE A 150 -15.88 0.45 -0.98
N SER A 151 -16.55 -0.65 -0.68
CA SER A 151 -17.50 -0.77 0.43
C SER A 151 -16.92 -1.49 1.66
N HIS A 152 -15.75 -2.12 1.55
CA HIS A 152 -15.11 -2.84 2.66
C HIS A 152 -14.42 -1.85 3.61
N GLN A 153 -15.20 -1.29 4.55
CA GLN A 153 -14.75 -0.31 5.54
C GLN A 153 -14.10 -0.99 6.74
N VAL A 154 -13.03 -0.41 7.25
CA VAL A 154 -12.35 -0.83 8.48
C VAL A 154 -11.99 0.38 9.33
N MET A 155 -11.98 0.20 10.65
CA MET A 155 -11.48 1.20 11.58
C MET A 155 -9.95 1.24 11.57
N LEU A 156 -9.37 2.43 11.47
CA LEU A 156 -7.94 2.67 11.72
C LEU A 156 -7.76 3.19 13.16
N GLY A 157 -7.62 2.27 14.09
CA GLY A 157 -7.56 2.61 15.51
C GLY A 157 -8.81 3.38 15.96
N GLU A 158 -8.61 4.48 16.68
CA GLU A 158 -9.69 5.39 17.12
C GLU A 158 -9.92 6.58 16.16
N GLN A 159 -9.16 6.66 15.06
CA GLN A 159 -9.10 7.85 14.20
C GLN A 159 -10.24 7.93 13.20
N GLY A 160 -10.74 6.79 12.70
CA GLY A 160 -11.84 6.76 11.76
C GLY A 160 -11.82 5.55 10.83
N GLU A 161 -12.72 5.57 9.85
CA GLU A 161 -12.90 4.48 8.89
C GLU A 161 -12.32 4.81 7.52
N ILE A 162 -11.75 3.79 6.90
CA ILE A 162 -11.34 3.82 5.48
C ILE A 162 -11.77 2.54 4.78
N ALA A 163 -11.95 2.61 3.46
CA ALA A 163 -12.05 1.39 2.67
C ALA A 163 -10.65 0.82 2.40
N ILE A 164 -10.51 -0.49 2.59
CA ILE A 164 -9.33 -1.27 2.24
C ILE A 164 -9.72 -2.50 1.40
N PRO A 165 -8.80 -3.11 0.66
CA PRO A 165 -9.07 -4.35 -0.05
C PRO A 165 -9.47 -5.49 0.88
N THR A 166 -10.37 -6.36 0.39
CA THR A 166 -10.60 -7.66 1.03
C THR A 166 -9.33 -8.52 0.98
N VAL A 167 -9.25 -9.55 1.82
CA VAL A 167 -8.07 -10.41 1.93
C VAL A 167 -7.74 -11.07 0.58
N GLU A 168 -8.74 -11.58 -0.13
CA GLU A 168 -8.59 -12.24 -1.42
C GLU A 168 -8.09 -11.27 -2.49
N PHE A 169 -8.65 -10.07 -2.55
CA PHE A 169 -8.18 -9.04 -3.46
C PHE A 169 -6.75 -8.64 -3.15
N ASN A 170 -6.46 -8.41 -1.86
CA ASN A 170 -5.14 -7.97 -1.41
C ASN A 170 -4.05 -9.01 -1.75
N LEU A 171 -4.34 -10.30 -1.61
CA LEU A 171 -3.43 -11.37 -2.02
C LEU A 171 -3.06 -11.28 -3.50
N ILE A 172 -4.06 -11.16 -4.39
CA ILE A 172 -3.84 -11.02 -5.84
C ILE A 172 -3.08 -9.73 -6.15
N PHE A 173 -3.46 -8.64 -5.51
CA PHE A 173 -2.81 -7.34 -5.68
C PHE A 173 -1.34 -7.37 -5.25
N GLN A 174 -1.02 -7.89 -4.07
CA GLN A 174 0.35 -7.99 -3.57
C GLN A 174 1.23 -8.90 -4.46
N LEU A 175 0.71 -10.04 -4.90
CA LEU A 175 1.42 -10.92 -5.83
C LEU A 175 1.74 -10.20 -7.16
N THR A 176 0.77 -9.51 -7.76
CA THR A 176 1.00 -8.77 -9.01
C THR A 176 2.00 -7.62 -8.83
N HIS A 177 1.96 -6.95 -7.68
CA HIS A 177 2.90 -5.90 -7.32
C HIS A 177 4.33 -6.43 -7.17
N ILE A 178 4.53 -7.53 -6.42
CA ILE A 178 5.83 -8.20 -6.25
C ILE A 178 6.39 -8.64 -7.62
N PHE A 179 5.59 -9.29 -8.46
CA PHE A 179 6.03 -9.70 -9.81
C PHE A 179 6.48 -8.52 -10.67
N SER A 180 5.80 -7.39 -10.58
CA SER A 180 6.18 -6.16 -11.30
C SER A 180 7.56 -5.66 -10.85
N HIS A 181 7.81 -5.64 -9.54
CA HIS A 181 9.09 -5.20 -8.97
C HIS A 181 10.25 -6.16 -9.24
N LEU A 182 10.06 -7.46 -9.08
CA LEU A 182 11.08 -8.48 -9.37
C LEU A 182 11.55 -8.38 -10.84
N ARG A 183 10.62 -8.12 -11.75
CA ARG A 183 10.95 -7.98 -13.16
C ARG A 183 11.70 -6.68 -13.46
N LYS A 184 11.36 -5.55 -12.85
CA LYS A 184 12.08 -4.28 -13.00
C LYS A 184 13.55 -4.41 -12.55
N ARG A 185 13.81 -5.19 -11.49
CA ARG A 185 15.16 -5.45 -10.95
C ARG A 185 15.97 -6.50 -11.73
N GLY A 186 15.51 -6.94 -12.91
CA GLY A 186 16.23 -7.91 -13.74
C GLY A 186 16.12 -9.38 -13.33
N LEU A 187 15.54 -9.68 -12.15
CA LEU A 187 15.34 -11.05 -11.67
C LEU A 187 14.33 -11.83 -12.53
N GLY A 188 13.38 -11.15 -13.16
CA GLY A 188 12.40 -11.77 -14.06
C GLY A 188 12.98 -12.36 -15.34
N ARG A 189 14.18 -11.96 -15.79
CA ARG A 189 14.87 -12.55 -16.93
C ARG A 189 15.42 -13.95 -16.61
N LYS A 190 15.93 -14.17 -15.41
CA LYS A 190 16.39 -15.48 -14.93
C LYS A 190 15.25 -16.50 -14.80
N TRP A 191 14.07 -16.09 -14.35
CA TRP A 191 12.90 -16.95 -14.27
C TRP A 191 12.39 -17.44 -15.63
N ASN A 192 12.35 -16.56 -16.63
CA ASN A 192 11.94 -16.95 -17.99
C ASN A 192 12.91 -17.95 -18.65
N SER A 193 14.20 -17.89 -18.36
CA SER A 193 15.18 -18.87 -18.86
C SER A 193 15.03 -20.25 -18.20
N LEU A 194 14.74 -20.29 -16.90
CA LEU A 194 14.48 -21.53 -16.15
C LEU A 194 13.19 -22.23 -16.59
N TRP A 195 12.15 -21.46 -16.98
CA TRP A 195 10.89 -22.05 -17.49
C TRP A 195 10.99 -22.52 -18.95
N LYS A 196 11.77 -21.84 -19.78
CA LYS A 196 11.99 -22.28 -21.17
C LYS A 196 12.85 -23.54 -21.25
N GLY A 197 13.72 -23.78 -20.29
CA GLY A 197 14.55 -24.99 -20.20
C GLY A 197 13.78 -26.28 -19.88
N ARG A 198 12.60 -26.20 -19.25
CA ARG A 198 11.79 -27.36 -18.84
C ARG A 198 10.74 -27.83 -19.84
N ARG A 199 10.71 -27.31 -21.07
CA ARG A 199 9.79 -27.74 -22.14
C ARG A 199 10.49 -28.43 -23.28
N ARG A 200 11.63 -29.04 -23.03
CA ARG A 200 12.38 -29.83 -24.03
C ARG A 200 12.83 -31.16 -23.46
N ASP A 201 11.94 -31.90 -22.84
CA ASP A 201 12.11 -33.33 -22.60
C ASP A 201 10.73 -33.99 -22.70
#